data_71b7d22cc808fbd23455375bd60cb186
#
_entry.id   71b7d22cc808fbd23455375bd60cb186
#
_cell.length_a   1.000
_cell.length_b   1.000
_cell.length_c   1.000
_cell.angle_alpha   90.00
_cell.angle_beta   90.00
_cell.angle_gamma   90.00
#
_symmetry.space_group_name_H-M   'P 1'
#
loop_
_entity.id
_entity.type
_entity.pdbx_description
1 polymer ?
#
loop_
_entity_poly.entity_id
_entity_poly.type
_entity_poly.pdbx_seq_one_letter_code
_entity_poly.pdbx_strand_id
1 'polypeptide(L)'
;MNMHAKQISSSDFNQIKAALPAKIMNGRLSELLERIPYISESVKSVKYLEGEHATLIDFDTQDLAERDKINVELDELIDALLVSKISAQKKLKVHARPNGESKATYPDNSAAYYDGNDVRLMEAIDRLLLEVAVRHGAHVRDYASIYTADIMERNGYHKNFPQNVYGVTQIPHNYTLIKEIRDSQSSTIPANLFQNHGAFLQPCVCYHCYAEIQETVQSEIMFTLKGRCFRHEIQWRLNTFRRNEFTMREIVFMGSQAFVESKRLGIMDEIWDLFCSLGLYGQVVTARDPFFHYDDMKTKGAVQLMADAKYELEFISANGNASSIASFNNCQDTLCEKFEVTNDEKSFLHSGCVAFGIDRWRAALYEQYGPDNRNWPEKLKNA
;
A
#
# COMPACT_ATOMS: atom_id res chain seq x y z
N MET A 1 15.40 -18.23 -26.84
CA MET A 1 14.19 -17.42 -26.60
C MET A 1 13.01 -18.36 -26.60
N ASN A 2 12.58 -18.82 -25.45
CA ASN A 2 11.40 -19.68 -25.33
C ASN A 2 10.20 -18.75 -25.10
N MET A 3 9.40 -18.50 -26.15
CA MET A 3 8.10 -17.86 -25.99
C MET A 3 7.19 -18.78 -25.17
N HIS A 4 6.97 -18.48 -23.90
CA HIS A 4 6.11 -19.27 -23.01
C HIS A 4 4.63 -18.88 -23.11
N ALA A 5 4.30 -17.70 -23.59
CA ALA A 5 2.93 -17.33 -23.93
C ALA A 5 2.62 -17.69 -25.38
N LYS A 6 1.89 -18.78 -25.60
CA LYS A 6 1.27 -19.00 -26.91
C LYS A 6 0.20 -17.95 -27.12
N GLN A 7 0.46 -16.97 -27.99
CA GLN A 7 -0.56 -16.04 -28.47
C GLN A 7 -1.75 -16.82 -29.03
N ILE A 8 -2.87 -16.72 -28.36
CA ILE A 8 -4.14 -17.07 -28.95
C ILE A 8 -4.60 -15.77 -29.62
N SER A 9 -4.58 -15.72 -30.97
CA SER A 9 -4.97 -14.54 -31.72
C SER A 9 -6.37 -14.08 -31.28
N SER A 10 -6.45 -12.94 -30.60
CA SER A 10 -7.72 -12.24 -30.51
C SER A 10 -7.99 -11.56 -31.85
N SER A 11 -9.23 -11.58 -32.32
CA SER A 11 -9.67 -10.85 -33.49
C SER A 11 -9.69 -9.34 -33.28
N ASP A 12 -9.40 -8.89 -32.06
CA ASP A 12 -9.41 -7.51 -31.64
C ASP A 12 -7.98 -7.00 -31.45
N PHE A 13 -7.65 -5.91 -32.14
CA PHE A 13 -6.34 -5.25 -32.04
C PHE A 13 -6.02 -4.79 -30.62
N ASN A 14 -7.03 -4.39 -29.84
CA ASN A 14 -6.89 -3.83 -28.51
C ASN A 14 -6.90 -4.88 -27.39
N GLN A 15 -6.72 -6.15 -27.73
CA GLN A 15 -6.67 -7.23 -26.76
C GLN A 15 -5.46 -8.13 -26.95
N ILE A 16 -4.88 -8.56 -25.83
CA ILE A 16 -3.89 -9.63 -25.75
C ILE A 16 -4.45 -10.74 -24.89
N LYS A 17 -4.48 -11.95 -25.44
CA LYS A 17 -4.84 -13.16 -24.72
C LYS A 17 -3.60 -14.03 -24.57
N ALA A 18 -3.14 -14.23 -23.34
CA ALA A 18 -1.96 -15.00 -23.03
C ALA A 18 -2.31 -16.27 -22.23
N ALA A 19 -1.95 -17.44 -22.76
CA ALA A 19 -2.08 -18.70 -22.02
C ALA A 19 -1.07 -18.74 -20.86
N LEU A 20 -1.49 -19.21 -19.70
CA LEU A 20 -0.67 -19.23 -18.49
C LEU A 20 -0.09 -20.59 -18.19
N PRO A 21 1.22 -20.68 -17.86
CA PRO A 21 1.82 -21.92 -17.35
C PRO A 21 1.16 -22.41 -16.05
N ALA A 22 1.03 -23.73 -15.89
CA ALA A 22 0.42 -24.35 -14.71
C ALA A 22 1.05 -23.87 -13.39
N LYS A 23 2.35 -23.60 -13.36
CA LYS A 23 3.06 -23.09 -12.17
C LYS A 23 2.59 -21.68 -11.77
N ILE A 24 2.22 -20.84 -12.74
CA ILE A 24 1.64 -19.51 -12.48
C ILE A 24 0.25 -19.66 -11.88
N MET A 25 -0.59 -20.52 -12.46
CA MET A 25 -1.96 -20.75 -12.00
C MET A 25 -2.01 -21.29 -10.57
N ASN A 26 -1.09 -22.17 -10.21
CA ASN A 26 -1.05 -22.87 -8.92
C ASN A 26 -0.38 -22.11 -7.77
N GLY A 27 -0.14 -20.80 -7.89
CA GLY A 27 0.44 -20.05 -6.78
C GLY A 27 0.95 -18.64 -7.09
N ARG A 28 0.84 -18.18 -8.33
CA ARG A 28 1.33 -16.86 -8.75
C ARG A 28 0.29 -16.01 -9.50
N LEU A 29 -0.89 -16.55 -9.72
CA LEU A 29 -1.92 -15.89 -10.52
C LEU A 29 -2.27 -14.50 -9.96
N SER A 30 -2.54 -14.41 -8.68
CA SER A 30 -2.87 -13.12 -8.04
C SER A 30 -1.76 -12.09 -8.23
N GLU A 31 -0.50 -12.51 -8.05
CA GLU A 31 0.67 -11.64 -8.23
C GLU A 31 0.86 -11.20 -9.69
N LEU A 32 0.65 -12.11 -10.64
CA LEU A 32 0.69 -11.79 -12.06
C LEU A 32 -0.36 -10.74 -12.40
N LEU A 33 -1.62 -10.98 -12.01
CA LEU A 33 -2.73 -10.06 -12.27
C LEU A 33 -2.53 -8.69 -11.60
N GLU A 34 -1.83 -8.62 -10.47
CA GLU A 34 -1.47 -7.35 -9.85
C GLU A 34 -0.42 -6.56 -10.63
N ARG A 35 0.50 -7.23 -11.31
CA ARG A 35 1.65 -6.59 -11.98
C ARG A 35 1.39 -6.21 -13.42
N ILE A 36 0.58 -6.96 -14.16
CA ILE A 36 0.25 -6.68 -15.58
C ILE A 36 -0.15 -5.20 -15.80
N PRO A 37 -0.97 -4.57 -14.96
CA PRO A 37 -1.37 -3.17 -15.16
C PRO A 37 -0.21 -2.15 -15.16
N TYR A 38 0.95 -2.52 -14.64
CA TYR A 38 2.14 -1.65 -14.62
C TYR A 38 3.05 -1.82 -15.84
N ILE A 39 2.72 -2.71 -16.77
CA ILE A 39 3.46 -2.89 -18.01
C ILE A 39 3.31 -1.65 -18.90
N SER A 40 2.08 -1.09 -18.97
CA SER A 40 1.82 0.13 -19.75
C SER A 40 0.60 0.87 -19.21
N GLU A 41 0.62 2.21 -19.30
CA GLU A 41 -0.54 3.06 -18.97
C GLU A 41 -1.73 2.84 -19.92
N SER A 42 -1.48 2.27 -21.09
CA SER A 42 -2.55 1.91 -22.05
C SER A 42 -3.37 0.70 -21.61
N VAL A 43 -2.91 -0.11 -20.66
CA VAL A 43 -3.68 -1.24 -20.10
C VAL A 43 -4.90 -0.72 -19.34
N LYS A 44 -6.10 -1.13 -19.76
CA LYS A 44 -7.38 -0.69 -19.18
C LYS A 44 -8.08 -1.74 -18.34
N SER A 45 -7.85 -3.01 -18.62
CA SER A 45 -8.35 -4.09 -17.78
C SER A 45 -7.50 -5.35 -17.90
N VAL A 46 -7.54 -6.18 -16.84
CA VAL A 46 -6.92 -7.49 -16.83
C VAL A 46 -7.92 -8.48 -16.23
N LYS A 47 -8.21 -9.56 -16.97
CA LYS A 47 -9.14 -10.60 -16.53
C LYS A 47 -8.47 -11.97 -16.64
N TYR A 48 -8.75 -12.84 -15.68
CA TYR A 48 -8.39 -14.24 -15.77
C TYR A 48 -9.58 -15.03 -16.35
N LEU A 49 -9.32 -15.80 -17.38
CA LEU A 49 -10.28 -16.69 -18.04
C LEU A 49 -10.08 -18.11 -17.52
N GLU A 50 -10.83 -18.47 -16.48
CA GLU A 50 -10.66 -19.72 -15.73
C GLU A 50 -10.77 -20.95 -16.62
N GLY A 51 -11.78 -21.02 -17.48
CA GLY A 51 -12.01 -22.14 -18.41
C GLY A 51 -10.96 -22.32 -19.48
N GLU A 52 -10.12 -21.31 -19.72
CA GLU A 52 -9.09 -21.29 -20.77
C GLU A 52 -7.67 -21.23 -20.20
N HIS A 53 -7.55 -21.08 -18.87
CA HIS A 53 -6.26 -20.89 -18.21
C HIS A 53 -5.41 -19.78 -18.83
N ALA A 54 -6.03 -18.65 -19.12
CA ALA A 54 -5.42 -17.53 -19.82
C ALA A 54 -5.73 -16.19 -19.13
N THR A 55 -4.90 -15.19 -19.37
CA THR A 55 -5.22 -13.80 -19.07
C THR A 55 -5.71 -13.10 -20.33
N LEU A 56 -6.71 -12.24 -20.18
CA LEU A 56 -7.16 -11.30 -21.20
C LEU A 56 -6.81 -9.90 -20.73
N ILE A 57 -6.04 -9.18 -21.55
CA ILE A 57 -5.58 -7.82 -21.28
C ILE A 57 -6.20 -6.91 -22.32
N ASP A 58 -7.04 -5.96 -21.87
CA ASP A 58 -7.58 -4.91 -22.72
C ASP A 58 -6.67 -3.68 -22.62
N PHE A 59 -6.37 -3.03 -23.74
CA PHE A 59 -5.56 -1.81 -23.75
C PHE A 59 -6.10 -0.80 -24.78
N ASP A 60 -5.71 0.46 -24.59
CA ASP A 60 -6.14 1.60 -25.40
C ASP A 60 -4.91 2.21 -26.08
N THR A 61 -4.46 1.57 -27.17
CA THR A 61 -3.41 2.10 -28.04
C THR A 61 -3.67 1.68 -29.47
N GLN A 62 -3.29 2.53 -30.41
CA GLN A 62 -3.26 2.25 -31.84
C GLN A 62 -1.81 2.03 -32.33
N ASP A 63 -0.85 2.09 -31.44
CA ASP A 63 0.56 1.92 -31.72
C ASP A 63 0.95 0.43 -31.67
N LEU A 64 1.34 -0.14 -32.80
CA LEU A 64 1.83 -1.51 -32.91
C LEU A 64 3.09 -1.74 -32.08
N ALA A 65 3.98 -0.76 -32.00
CA ALA A 65 5.22 -0.89 -31.24
C ALA A 65 4.95 -0.98 -29.74
N GLU A 66 3.95 -0.25 -29.24
CA GLU A 66 3.53 -0.35 -27.85
C GLU A 66 2.87 -1.71 -27.56
N ARG A 67 2.04 -2.21 -28.46
CA ARG A 67 1.46 -3.55 -28.34
C ARG A 67 2.54 -4.64 -28.25
N ASP A 68 3.53 -4.58 -29.14
CA ASP A 68 4.64 -5.54 -29.14
C ASP A 68 5.45 -5.43 -27.83
N LYS A 69 5.66 -4.22 -27.33
CA LYS A 69 6.29 -3.98 -26.02
C LYS A 69 5.50 -4.64 -24.88
N ILE A 70 4.16 -4.47 -24.85
CA ILE A 70 3.31 -5.11 -23.83
C ILE A 70 3.46 -6.64 -23.87
N ASN A 71 3.53 -7.25 -25.04
CA ASN A 71 3.75 -8.69 -25.18
C ASN A 71 5.12 -9.12 -24.61
N VAL A 72 6.19 -8.41 -24.98
CA VAL A 72 7.54 -8.73 -24.51
C VAL A 72 7.64 -8.62 -22.99
N GLU A 73 7.14 -7.53 -22.42
CA GLU A 73 7.19 -7.31 -20.97
C GLU A 73 6.28 -8.29 -20.20
N LEU A 74 5.15 -8.72 -20.79
CA LEU A 74 4.31 -9.76 -20.21
C LEU A 74 5.06 -11.10 -20.14
N ASP A 75 5.77 -11.48 -21.20
CA ASP A 75 6.58 -12.70 -21.21
C ASP A 75 7.72 -12.63 -20.18
N GLU A 76 8.42 -11.50 -20.08
CA GLU A 76 9.45 -11.27 -19.07
C GLU A 76 8.89 -11.36 -17.64
N LEU A 77 7.71 -10.80 -17.41
CA LEU A 77 7.02 -10.88 -16.10
C LEU A 77 6.67 -12.33 -15.75
N ILE A 78 6.13 -13.08 -16.70
CA ILE A 78 5.79 -14.50 -16.52
C ILE A 78 7.07 -15.30 -16.22
N ASP A 79 8.14 -15.11 -16.98
CA ASP A 79 9.42 -15.78 -16.78
C ASP A 79 10.03 -15.46 -15.42
N ALA A 80 10.00 -14.20 -15.00
CA ALA A 80 10.46 -13.78 -13.67
C ALA A 80 9.68 -14.48 -12.54
N LEU A 81 8.36 -14.61 -12.69
CA LEU A 81 7.51 -15.30 -11.72
C LEU A 81 7.75 -16.82 -11.71
N LEU A 82 8.08 -17.43 -12.85
CA LEU A 82 8.38 -18.87 -12.95
C LEU A 82 9.67 -19.25 -12.22
N VAL A 83 10.68 -18.40 -12.26
CA VAL A 83 12.00 -18.64 -11.65
C VAL A 83 11.99 -18.40 -10.14
N SER A 84 11.18 -17.47 -9.66
CA SER A 84 11.13 -17.14 -8.23
C SER A 84 10.49 -18.28 -7.41
N LYS A 85 11.03 -18.52 -6.18
CA LYS A 85 10.46 -19.55 -5.29
C LYS A 85 9.06 -19.14 -4.83
N ILE A 86 8.14 -20.08 -4.89
CA ILE A 86 6.80 -19.94 -4.31
C ILE A 86 6.93 -20.16 -2.81
N SER A 87 6.62 -19.15 -2.01
CA SER A 87 6.41 -19.31 -0.57
C SER A 87 4.92 -19.19 -0.31
N ALA A 88 4.34 -20.23 0.25
CA ALA A 88 2.94 -20.19 0.64
C ALA A 88 2.73 -19.13 1.75
N GLN A 89 1.70 -18.34 1.62
CA GLN A 89 1.26 -17.42 2.66
C GLN A 89 0.85 -18.21 3.91
N LYS A 90 1.45 -17.88 5.06
CA LYS A 90 1.08 -18.52 6.33
C LYS A 90 -0.05 -17.71 6.96
N LYS A 91 -1.09 -18.38 7.44
CA LYS A 91 -2.15 -17.80 8.26
C LYS A 91 -1.76 -17.92 9.73
N LEU A 92 -1.64 -16.78 10.43
CA LEU A 92 -1.29 -16.74 11.84
C LEU A 92 -2.55 -16.72 12.73
N LYS A 93 -3.56 -15.97 12.30
CA LYS A 93 -4.83 -15.78 13.02
C LYS A 93 -5.97 -15.81 12.01
N VAL A 94 -7.13 -16.36 12.39
CA VAL A 94 -8.33 -16.41 11.54
C VAL A 94 -9.57 -16.17 12.41
N HIS A 95 -10.41 -15.21 12.00
CA HIS A 95 -11.75 -14.99 12.51
C HIS A 95 -12.72 -15.14 11.34
N ALA A 96 -13.24 -16.35 11.18
CA ALA A 96 -14.10 -16.69 10.05
C ALA A 96 -15.51 -16.15 10.21
N ARG A 97 -16.10 -15.66 9.11
CA ARG A 97 -17.53 -15.31 9.07
C ARG A 97 -18.39 -16.55 9.25
N PRO A 98 -19.43 -16.52 10.09
CA PRO A 98 -20.38 -17.63 10.19
C PRO A 98 -21.08 -17.91 8.86
N ASN A 99 -21.30 -19.18 8.56
CA ASN A 99 -22.00 -19.59 7.34
C ASN A 99 -23.43 -19.02 7.32
N GLY A 100 -23.82 -18.41 6.19
CA GLY A 100 -25.17 -17.86 5.98
C GLY A 100 -25.33 -16.38 6.31
N GLU A 101 -24.34 -15.70 6.85
CA GLU A 101 -24.35 -14.24 6.95
C GLU A 101 -23.96 -13.60 5.63
N SER A 102 -24.92 -13.42 4.73
CA SER A 102 -24.79 -12.51 3.59
C SER A 102 -25.30 -11.14 4.03
N LYS A 103 -24.44 -10.12 4.06
CA LYS A 103 -24.85 -8.73 4.28
C LYS A 103 -24.93 -8.00 2.96
N ALA A 104 -25.81 -7.01 2.91
CA ALA A 104 -25.92 -6.15 1.74
C ALA A 104 -24.57 -5.49 1.44
N THR A 105 -24.10 -5.65 0.22
CA THR A 105 -22.96 -4.89 -0.28
C THR A 105 -23.41 -3.44 -0.43
N TYR A 106 -22.74 -2.54 0.29
CA TYR A 106 -22.95 -1.11 0.08
C TYR A 106 -22.20 -0.68 -1.19
N PRO A 107 -22.80 0.21 -1.99
CA PRO A 107 -22.16 0.67 -3.21
C PRO A 107 -20.80 1.27 -2.89
N ASP A 108 -19.84 1.00 -3.78
CA ASP A 108 -18.50 1.59 -3.71
C ASP A 108 -18.64 3.11 -3.83
N ASN A 109 -18.46 3.81 -2.72
CA ASN A 109 -18.47 5.26 -2.71
C ASN A 109 -17.06 5.77 -2.97
N SER A 110 -16.66 5.82 -4.23
CA SER A 110 -15.43 6.46 -4.71
C SER A 110 -15.52 8.00 -4.68
N ALA A 111 -16.48 8.56 -3.92
CA ALA A 111 -16.69 10.00 -3.82
C ALA A 111 -15.38 10.73 -3.45
N ALA A 112 -15.21 11.92 -4.02
CA ALA A 112 -14.06 12.77 -3.76
C ALA A 112 -14.04 13.36 -2.34
N TYR A 113 -15.08 13.12 -1.53
CA TYR A 113 -15.23 13.65 -0.18
C TYR A 113 -15.80 12.59 0.77
N TYR A 114 -15.62 12.82 2.06
CA TYR A 114 -16.25 12.09 3.14
C TYR A 114 -17.34 12.95 3.78
N ASP A 115 -18.51 12.38 4.03
CA ASP A 115 -19.58 13.06 4.74
C ASP A 115 -19.35 13.10 6.27
N GLY A 116 -20.30 13.68 7.01
CA GLY A 116 -20.16 13.81 8.47
C GLY A 116 -20.16 12.48 9.21
N ASN A 117 -20.78 11.41 8.68
CA ASN A 117 -20.72 10.08 9.28
C ASN A 117 -19.37 9.41 9.00
N ASP A 118 -18.88 9.55 7.77
CA ASP A 118 -17.54 9.09 7.40
C ASP A 118 -16.46 9.68 8.34
N VAL A 119 -16.49 11.01 8.51
CA VAL A 119 -15.52 11.73 9.34
C VAL A 119 -15.60 11.24 10.79
N ARG A 120 -16.79 11.17 11.39
CA ARG A 120 -16.95 10.66 12.76
C ARG A 120 -16.44 9.23 12.93
N LEU A 121 -16.73 8.35 11.97
CA LEU A 121 -16.24 6.97 12.03
C LEU A 121 -14.73 6.90 11.94
N MET A 122 -14.12 7.67 11.03
CA MET A 122 -12.66 7.72 10.88
C MET A 122 -11.98 8.27 12.12
N GLU A 123 -12.55 9.29 12.78
CA GLU A 123 -12.04 9.84 14.05
C GLU A 123 -12.17 8.84 15.18
N ALA A 124 -13.29 8.11 15.26
CA ALA A 124 -13.50 7.07 16.27
C ALA A 124 -12.49 5.91 16.11
N ILE A 125 -12.27 5.45 14.87
CA ILE A 125 -11.25 4.44 14.56
C ILE A 125 -9.86 4.94 14.97
N ASP A 126 -9.51 6.14 14.55
CA ASP A 126 -8.21 6.75 14.83
C ASP A 126 -7.93 6.84 16.32
N ARG A 127 -8.93 7.22 17.12
CA ARG A 127 -8.81 7.31 18.57
C ARG A 127 -8.56 5.94 19.21
N LEU A 128 -9.28 4.90 18.81
CA LEU A 128 -9.04 3.54 19.31
C LEU A 128 -7.60 3.07 19.00
N LEU A 129 -7.10 3.36 17.79
CA LEU A 129 -5.74 3.03 17.39
C LEU A 129 -4.68 3.87 18.12
N LEU A 130 -4.97 5.15 18.37
CA LEU A 130 -4.11 6.03 19.16
C LEU A 130 -4.00 5.53 20.62
N GLU A 131 -5.11 5.09 21.21
CA GLU A 131 -5.09 4.52 22.56
C GLU A 131 -4.20 3.29 22.64
N VAL A 132 -4.25 2.39 21.65
CA VAL A 132 -3.31 1.26 21.55
C VAL A 132 -1.87 1.77 21.53
N ALA A 133 -1.55 2.71 20.66
CA ALA A 133 -0.20 3.27 20.53
C ALA A 133 0.33 3.85 21.86
N VAL A 134 -0.50 4.63 22.53
CA VAL A 134 -0.14 5.28 23.80
C VAL A 134 0.06 4.24 24.93
N ARG A 135 -0.77 3.20 25.00
CA ARG A 135 -0.57 2.10 25.98
C ARG A 135 0.77 1.38 25.78
N HIS A 136 1.24 1.28 24.55
CA HIS A 136 2.56 0.71 24.23
C HIS A 136 3.73 1.67 24.46
N GLY A 137 3.46 2.94 24.85
CA GLY A 137 4.46 3.96 25.18
C GLY A 137 4.89 4.85 24.00
N ALA A 138 4.10 4.90 22.92
CA ALA A 138 4.43 5.72 21.76
C ALA A 138 4.21 7.22 22.04
N HIS A 139 5.19 8.05 21.68
CA HIS A 139 5.09 9.50 21.69
C HIS A 139 4.30 9.99 20.47
N VAL A 140 3.28 10.82 20.71
CA VAL A 140 2.46 11.38 19.64
C VAL A 140 3.25 12.43 18.87
N ARG A 141 3.19 12.36 17.54
CA ARG A 141 3.79 13.33 16.60
C ARG A 141 2.81 13.72 15.52
N ASP A 142 3.02 14.90 14.96
CA ASP A 142 2.36 15.40 13.77
C ASP A 142 3.42 16.00 12.85
N TYR A 143 3.40 15.64 11.57
CA TYR A 143 4.40 16.03 10.58
C TYR A 143 3.74 16.58 9.32
N ALA A 144 4.53 17.31 8.51
CA ALA A 144 4.10 17.75 7.20
C ALA A 144 3.80 16.58 6.26
N SER A 145 2.85 16.76 5.34
CA SER A 145 2.50 15.74 4.33
C SER A 145 3.47 15.69 3.14
N ILE A 146 4.59 16.37 3.22
CA ILE A 146 5.58 16.50 2.15
C ILE A 146 6.93 16.00 2.67
N TYR A 147 7.55 15.09 1.91
CA TYR A 147 8.93 14.69 2.11
C TYR A 147 9.87 15.60 1.34
N THR A 148 11.01 15.94 1.95
CA THR A 148 12.14 16.56 1.27
C THR A 148 12.87 15.52 0.40
N ALA A 149 13.71 15.98 -0.51
CA ALA A 149 14.56 15.11 -1.33
C ALA A 149 15.46 14.22 -0.45
N ASP A 150 16.02 14.77 0.64
CA ASP A 150 16.86 14.02 1.58
C ASP A 150 16.11 12.85 2.23
N ILE A 151 14.91 13.08 2.76
CA ILE A 151 14.09 12.00 3.33
C ILE A 151 13.79 10.92 2.28
N MET A 152 13.44 11.34 1.05
CA MET A 152 13.12 10.41 -0.03
C MET A 152 14.35 9.62 -0.49
N GLU A 153 15.52 10.24 -0.52
CA GLU A 153 16.78 9.60 -0.89
C GLU A 153 17.20 8.58 0.15
N ARG A 154 17.25 8.96 1.43
CA ARG A 154 17.64 8.08 2.55
C ARG A 154 16.73 6.86 2.65
N ASN A 155 15.41 7.02 2.61
CA ASN A 155 14.50 5.87 2.71
C ASN A 155 14.51 5.00 1.45
N GLY A 156 14.81 5.53 0.28
CA GLY A 156 14.88 4.81 -1.00
C GLY A 156 13.52 4.36 -1.55
N TYR A 157 12.41 4.94 -1.08
CA TYR A 157 11.06 4.57 -1.53
C TYR A 157 10.87 4.76 -3.04
N HIS A 158 11.38 5.86 -3.58
CA HIS A 158 11.32 6.17 -5.02
C HIS A 158 12.04 5.15 -5.91
N LYS A 159 13.01 4.39 -5.36
CA LYS A 159 13.70 3.30 -6.06
C LYS A 159 12.96 1.98 -5.96
N ASN A 160 12.35 1.72 -4.80
CA ASN A 160 11.63 0.47 -4.55
C ASN A 160 10.23 0.46 -5.16
N PHE A 161 9.55 1.64 -5.17
CA PHE A 161 8.15 1.81 -5.59
C PHE A 161 7.98 3.06 -6.46
N PRO A 162 8.74 3.22 -7.56
CA PRO A 162 8.70 4.44 -8.39
C PRO A 162 7.29 4.74 -8.92
N GLN A 163 6.50 3.70 -9.18
CA GLN A 163 5.13 3.80 -9.70
C GLN A 163 4.15 4.49 -8.73
N ASN A 164 4.47 4.54 -7.44
CA ASN A 164 3.59 5.12 -6.41
C ASN A 164 3.91 6.59 -6.09
N VAL A 165 5.00 7.14 -6.64
CA VAL A 165 5.53 8.43 -6.21
C VAL A 165 4.83 9.59 -6.89
N TYR A 166 4.39 10.57 -6.09
CA TYR A 166 4.00 11.90 -6.54
C TYR A 166 5.10 12.92 -6.25
N GLY A 167 5.65 13.54 -7.29
CA GLY A 167 6.52 14.71 -7.16
C GLY A 167 5.71 16.01 -7.03
N VAL A 168 6.18 16.91 -6.20
CA VAL A 168 5.58 18.25 -6.04
C VAL A 168 6.28 19.24 -6.95
N THR A 169 5.51 19.95 -7.73
CA THR A 169 5.98 21.05 -8.57
C THR A 169 5.38 22.36 -8.11
N GLN A 170 6.03 23.47 -8.39
CA GLN A 170 5.60 24.81 -7.99
C GLN A 170 5.85 25.84 -9.10
N ILE A 171 5.08 26.93 -9.05
CA ILE A 171 5.33 28.10 -9.89
C ILE A 171 6.44 28.92 -9.24
N PRO A 172 7.51 29.28 -9.98
CA PRO A 172 8.57 30.14 -9.47
C PRO A 172 8.04 31.51 -9.00
N HIS A 173 8.63 32.04 -7.94
CA HIS A 173 8.33 33.41 -7.49
C HIS A 173 8.94 34.44 -8.44
N ASN A 174 8.39 34.55 -9.64
CA ASN A 174 8.82 35.46 -10.69
C ASN A 174 7.62 36.32 -11.14
N TYR A 175 7.72 37.64 -10.94
CA TYR A 175 6.59 38.55 -11.20
C TYR A 175 6.13 38.52 -12.66
N THR A 176 7.06 38.46 -13.62
CA THR A 176 6.73 38.39 -15.04
C THR A 176 5.94 37.12 -15.37
N LEU A 177 6.40 35.97 -14.87
CA LEU A 177 5.73 34.68 -15.04
C LEU A 177 4.35 34.64 -14.37
N ILE A 178 4.25 35.19 -13.15
CA ILE A 178 2.98 35.27 -12.42
C ILE A 178 1.97 36.13 -13.18
N LYS A 179 2.44 37.27 -13.76
CA LYS A 179 1.61 38.12 -14.58
C LYS A 179 1.17 37.44 -15.86
N GLU A 180 2.07 36.73 -16.56
CA GLU A 180 1.77 35.99 -17.76
C GLU A 180 0.66 34.94 -17.51
N ILE A 181 0.78 34.13 -16.42
CA ILE A 181 -0.21 33.16 -16.02
C ILE A 181 -1.56 33.83 -15.74
N ARG A 182 -1.55 34.92 -14.98
CA ARG A 182 -2.79 35.65 -14.62
C ARG A 182 -3.51 36.21 -15.84
N ASP A 183 -2.76 36.75 -16.78
CA ASP A 183 -3.31 37.43 -17.96
C ASP A 183 -3.63 36.45 -19.11
N SER A 184 -3.24 35.15 -18.96
CA SER A 184 -3.53 34.09 -19.90
C SER A 184 -5.04 33.82 -20.01
N GLN A 185 -5.51 33.54 -21.22
CA GLN A 185 -6.87 33.06 -21.48
C GLN A 185 -7.00 31.53 -21.32
N SER A 186 -5.91 30.83 -21.03
CA SER A 186 -5.91 29.39 -20.82
C SER A 186 -6.61 29.01 -19.51
N SER A 187 -7.41 27.96 -19.55
CA SER A 187 -8.03 27.36 -18.35
C SER A 187 -7.03 26.54 -17.52
N THR A 188 -5.83 26.29 -18.03
CA THR A 188 -4.79 25.50 -17.38
C THR A 188 -3.45 26.22 -17.44
N ILE A 189 -2.60 25.95 -16.44
CA ILE A 189 -1.21 26.42 -16.44
C ILE A 189 -0.37 25.43 -17.25
N PRO A 190 0.36 25.88 -18.29
CA PRO A 190 1.24 24.99 -19.06
C PRO A 190 2.29 24.30 -18.20
N ALA A 191 2.52 23.01 -18.46
CA ALA A 191 3.40 22.17 -17.65
C ALA A 191 4.86 22.71 -17.59
N ASN A 192 5.35 23.33 -18.65
CA ASN A 192 6.69 23.93 -18.72
C ASN A 192 6.92 25.13 -17.81
N LEU A 193 5.86 25.70 -17.23
CA LEU A 193 5.94 26.80 -16.27
C LEU A 193 6.13 26.32 -14.83
N PHE A 194 5.96 25.04 -14.57
CA PHE A 194 6.23 24.43 -13.26
C PHE A 194 7.70 24.07 -13.11
N GLN A 195 8.21 24.24 -11.90
CA GLN A 195 9.53 23.75 -11.51
C GLN A 195 9.43 22.64 -10.47
N ASN A 196 10.23 21.59 -10.68
CA ASN A 196 10.41 20.56 -9.66
C ASN A 196 11.32 21.11 -8.55
N HIS A 197 10.90 21.00 -7.31
CA HIS A 197 11.62 21.51 -6.14
C HIS A 197 12.24 20.41 -5.27
N GLY A 198 12.23 19.16 -5.76
CA GLY A 198 12.75 18.03 -4.99
C GLY A 198 11.89 17.69 -3.77
N ALA A 199 10.60 18.02 -3.83
CA ALA A 199 9.62 17.66 -2.81
C ALA A 199 8.68 16.58 -3.33
N PHE A 200 8.19 15.73 -2.40
CA PHE A 200 7.35 14.58 -2.73
C PHE A 200 6.18 14.51 -1.76
N LEU A 201 5.00 14.14 -2.26
CA LEU A 201 3.91 13.77 -1.36
C LEU A 201 4.26 12.46 -0.65
N GLN A 202 4.04 12.39 0.66
CA GLN A 202 4.41 11.24 1.46
C GLN A 202 3.58 10.00 1.12
N PRO A 203 4.20 8.84 0.80
CA PRO A 203 3.48 7.59 0.54
C PRO A 203 3.14 6.80 1.81
N CYS A 204 3.76 7.14 2.93
CA CYS A 204 3.54 6.69 4.30
C CYS A 204 4.06 7.77 5.25
N VAL A 205 3.77 7.68 6.55
CA VAL A 205 4.13 8.73 7.50
C VAL A 205 5.37 8.41 8.33
N CYS A 206 5.82 7.15 8.39
CA CYS A 206 6.87 6.68 9.29
C CYS A 206 8.26 7.30 9.06
N TYR A 207 8.62 7.66 7.82
CA TYR A 207 9.98 8.13 7.53
C TYR A 207 10.32 9.46 8.19
N HIS A 208 9.32 10.27 8.55
CA HIS A 208 9.54 11.47 9.37
C HIS A 208 10.14 11.16 10.75
N CYS A 209 9.75 10.03 11.36
CA CYS A 209 10.31 9.62 12.66
C CYS A 209 11.81 9.36 12.58
N TYR A 210 12.25 8.72 11.49
CA TYR A 210 13.68 8.49 11.25
C TYR A 210 14.42 9.80 10.96
N ALA A 211 13.79 10.71 10.19
CA ALA A 211 14.37 12.03 9.91
C ALA A 211 14.44 12.92 11.16
N GLU A 212 13.49 12.81 12.11
CA GLU A 212 13.53 13.54 13.39
C GLU A 212 14.75 13.17 14.24
N ILE A 213 15.14 11.89 14.22
CA ILE A 213 16.22 11.36 15.06
C ILE A 213 17.45 10.90 14.27
N GLN A 214 17.55 11.28 13.00
CA GLN A 214 18.71 10.92 12.16
C GLN A 214 20.03 11.39 12.79
N GLU A 215 21.09 10.61 12.55
CA GLU A 215 22.45 10.92 13.04
C GLU A 215 22.54 11.03 14.57
N THR A 216 21.63 10.37 15.31
CA THR A 216 21.61 10.40 16.77
C THR A 216 21.86 9.04 17.40
N VAL A 217 22.28 9.08 18.67
CA VAL A 217 22.33 7.90 19.53
C VAL A 217 21.02 7.79 20.27
N GLN A 218 20.37 6.64 20.18
CA GLN A 218 19.09 6.37 20.82
C GLN A 218 19.11 5.06 21.60
N SER A 219 18.20 4.94 22.55
CA SER A 219 17.82 3.67 23.18
C SER A 219 16.54 3.13 22.53
N GLU A 220 15.65 2.55 23.32
CA GLU A 220 14.31 2.18 22.86
C GLU A 220 13.42 3.41 22.74
N ILE A 221 12.81 3.64 21.58
CA ILE A 221 11.91 4.77 21.33
C ILE A 221 10.73 4.36 20.46
N MET A 222 9.58 4.98 20.72
CA MET A 222 8.35 4.75 19.94
C MET A 222 7.66 6.06 19.61
N PHE A 223 7.11 6.13 18.40
CA PHE A 223 6.30 7.24 17.93
C PHE A 223 4.96 6.75 17.39
N THR A 224 3.93 7.59 17.49
CA THR A 224 2.69 7.41 16.73
C THR A 224 2.28 8.70 16.07
N LEU A 225 1.84 8.60 14.84
CA LEU A 225 1.55 9.73 13.98
C LEU A 225 0.43 9.39 13.01
N LYS A 226 -0.35 10.39 12.61
CA LYS A 226 -1.39 10.28 11.60
C LYS A 226 -1.14 11.31 10.51
N GLY A 227 -1.38 10.94 9.26
CA GLY A 227 -1.26 11.88 8.15
C GLY A 227 -1.97 11.39 6.89
N ARG A 228 -2.12 12.31 5.94
CA ARG A 228 -2.54 11.99 4.58
C ARG A 228 -1.37 11.35 3.85
N CYS A 229 -1.62 10.23 3.21
CA CYS A 229 -0.66 9.52 2.36
C CYS A 229 -1.14 9.52 0.92
N PHE A 230 -0.18 9.50 0.01
CA PHE A 230 -0.43 9.64 -1.41
C PHE A 230 0.31 8.55 -2.18
N ARG A 231 -0.43 7.78 -2.97
CA ARG A 231 0.15 6.77 -3.86
C ARG A 231 -0.52 6.87 -5.21
N HIS A 232 0.28 6.94 -6.27
CA HIS A 232 -0.24 6.92 -7.63
C HIS A 232 -0.73 5.51 -7.95
N GLU A 233 -2.02 5.30 -7.79
CA GLU A 233 -2.68 4.04 -8.08
C GLU A 233 -3.23 4.03 -9.50
N ILE A 234 -3.37 2.85 -10.07
CA ILE A 234 -3.95 2.68 -11.40
C ILE A 234 -5.43 3.05 -11.37
N GLN A 235 -5.84 3.99 -12.23
CA GLN A 235 -7.17 4.62 -12.21
C GLN A 235 -8.34 3.63 -12.17
N TRP A 236 -8.32 2.59 -13.01
CA TRP A 236 -9.42 1.62 -13.07
C TRP A 236 -9.41 0.58 -11.93
N ARG A 237 -8.39 0.60 -11.05
CA ARG A 237 -8.30 -0.22 -9.83
C ARG A 237 -8.73 0.53 -8.58
N LEU A 238 -9.02 1.83 -8.70
CA LEU A 238 -9.51 2.61 -7.56
C LEU A 238 -10.86 2.07 -7.10
N ASN A 239 -11.01 1.96 -5.79
CA ASN A 239 -12.22 1.52 -5.11
C ASN A 239 -12.20 2.00 -3.65
N THR A 240 -13.19 1.59 -2.86
CA THR A 240 -13.30 1.99 -1.45
C THR A 240 -12.06 1.63 -0.61
N PHE A 241 -11.34 0.54 -0.94
CA PHE A 241 -10.13 0.09 -0.24
C PHE A 241 -8.83 0.56 -0.89
N ARG A 242 -8.88 1.12 -2.11
CA ARG A 242 -7.70 1.56 -2.88
C ARG A 242 -7.92 2.95 -3.44
N ARG A 243 -7.22 3.93 -2.89
CA ARG A 243 -7.35 5.35 -3.21
C ARG A 243 -5.96 5.97 -3.46
N ASN A 244 -5.91 7.03 -4.26
CA ASN A 244 -4.68 7.81 -4.49
C ASN A 244 -4.28 8.61 -3.25
N GLU A 245 -5.26 9.11 -2.50
CA GLU A 245 -5.09 9.81 -1.23
C GLU A 245 -5.90 9.07 -0.16
N PHE A 246 -5.27 8.82 0.99
CA PHE A 246 -5.89 8.14 2.13
C PHE A 246 -5.24 8.57 3.44
N THR A 247 -5.91 8.34 4.55
CA THR A 247 -5.38 8.61 5.89
C THR A 247 -4.73 7.36 6.47
N MET A 248 -3.52 7.52 6.99
CA MET A 248 -2.80 6.46 7.67
C MET A 248 -2.43 6.91 9.10
N ARG A 249 -2.62 6.00 10.07
CA ARG A 249 -1.93 6.07 11.37
C ARG A 249 -0.83 5.04 11.36
N GLU A 250 0.32 5.40 11.93
CA GLU A 250 1.40 4.45 12.14
C GLU A 250 1.90 4.49 13.59
N ILE A 251 2.40 3.35 14.05
CA ILE A 251 3.18 3.21 15.28
C ILE A 251 4.56 2.75 14.84
N VAL A 252 5.57 3.57 15.07
CA VAL A 252 6.97 3.30 14.73
C VAL A 252 7.72 3.01 16.02
N PHE A 253 8.54 1.97 16.01
CA PHE A 253 9.35 1.59 17.18
C PHE A 253 10.76 1.22 16.74
N MET A 254 11.75 1.65 17.52
CA MET A 254 13.17 1.44 17.28
C MET A 254 13.84 1.04 18.57
N GLY A 255 14.81 0.11 18.50
CA GLY A 255 15.51 -0.39 19.66
C GLY A 255 16.29 -1.66 19.36
N SER A 256 16.45 -2.53 20.34
CA SER A 256 17.05 -3.86 20.14
C SER A 256 16.13 -4.73 19.26
N GLN A 257 16.70 -5.74 18.61
CA GLN A 257 15.93 -6.72 17.83
C GLN A 257 14.80 -7.35 18.66
N ALA A 258 15.09 -7.70 19.91
CA ALA A 258 14.11 -8.30 20.80
C ALA A 258 12.97 -7.33 21.16
N PHE A 259 13.30 -6.05 21.38
CA PHE A 259 12.31 -5.00 21.62
C PHE A 259 11.38 -4.82 20.41
N VAL A 260 11.95 -4.68 19.22
CA VAL A 260 11.19 -4.50 17.97
C VAL A 260 10.23 -5.66 17.74
N GLU A 261 10.68 -6.90 17.88
CA GLU A 261 9.83 -8.07 17.70
C GLU A 261 8.73 -8.18 18.78
N SER A 262 9.07 -7.92 20.02
CA SER A 262 8.11 -7.90 21.14
C SER A 262 7.01 -6.85 20.91
N LYS A 263 7.38 -5.63 20.49
CA LYS A 263 6.41 -4.56 20.22
C LYS A 263 5.54 -4.88 19.01
N ARG A 264 6.13 -5.40 17.93
CA ARG A 264 5.39 -5.82 16.73
C ARG A 264 4.30 -6.84 17.07
N LEU A 265 4.67 -7.90 17.78
CA LEU A 265 3.74 -8.98 18.11
C LEU A 265 2.70 -8.53 19.16
N GLY A 266 3.11 -7.80 20.19
CA GLY A 266 2.19 -7.29 21.21
C GLY A 266 1.14 -6.34 20.65
N ILE A 267 1.54 -5.42 19.76
CA ILE A 267 0.61 -4.52 19.06
C ILE A 267 -0.30 -5.35 18.13
N MET A 268 0.25 -6.34 17.41
CA MET A 268 -0.53 -7.19 16.52
C MET A 268 -1.62 -7.96 17.29
N ASP A 269 -1.32 -8.49 18.47
CA ASP A 269 -2.29 -9.21 19.29
C ASP A 269 -3.42 -8.28 19.76
N GLU A 270 -3.08 -7.08 20.24
CA GLU A 270 -4.07 -6.10 20.71
C GLU A 270 -4.96 -5.58 19.56
N ILE A 271 -4.38 -5.33 18.39
CA ILE A 271 -5.13 -4.93 17.19
C ILE A 271 -6.03 -6.06 16.68
N TRP A 272 -5.59 -7.30 16.77
CA TRP A 272 -6.42 -8.46 16.45
C TRP A 272 -7.64 -8.55 17.38
N ASP A 273 -7.43 -8.37 18.68
CA ASP A 273 -8.51 -8.37 19.65
C ASP A 273 -9.49 -7.21 19.43
N LEU A 274 -8.97 -6.02 19.09
CA LEU A 274 -9.79 -4.88 18.69
C LEU A 274 -10.62 -5.20 17.44
N PHE A 275 -9.99 -5.74 16.39
CA PHE A 275 -10.65 -6.15 15.15
C PHE A 275 -11.80 -7.14 15.39
N CYS A 276 -11.55 -8.19 16.17
CA CYS A 276 -12.58 -9.16 16.53
C CYS A 276 -13.70 -8.54 17.37
N SER A 277 -13.34 -7.67 18.34
CA SER A 277 -14.34 -6.99 19.19
C SER A 277 -15.23 -5.99 18.44
N LEU A 278 -14.76 -5.49 17.30
CA LEU A 278 -15.56 -4.69 16.37
C LEU A 278 -16.43 -5.54 15.45
N GLY A 279 -16.46 -6.87 15.61
CA GLY A 279 -17.28 -7.79 14.82
C GLY A 279 -16.86 -7.88 13.35
N LEU A 280 -15.59 -7.61 13.06
CA LEU A 280 -15.02 -7.77 11.72
C LEU A 280 -14.49 -9.19 11.54
N TYR A 281 -14.54 -9.70 10.32
CA TYR A 281 -14.09 -11.02 9.94
C TYR A 281 -12.87 -10.95 9.04
N GLY A 282 -11.88 -11.79 9.28
CA GLY A 282 -10.63 -11.73 8.53
C GLY A 282 -9.53 -12.63 9.05
N GLN A 283 -8.30 -12.30 8.71
CA GLN A 283 -7.13 -13.09 9.04
C GLN A 283 -5.87 -12.24 9.17
N VAL A 284 -4.89 -12.72 9.92
CA VAL A 284 -3.51 -12.22 9.88
C VAL A 284 -2.67 -13.21 9.11
N VAL A 285 -1.94 -12.72 8.13
CA VAL A 285 -1.15 -13.55 7.20
C VAL A 285 0.25 -12.99 7.01
N THR A 286 1.19 -13.85 6.63
CA THR A 286 2.49 -13.37 6.14
C THR A 286 2.32 -12.67 4.81
N ALA A 287 3.03 -11.55 4.61
CA ALA A 287 2.95 -10.76 3.41
C ALA A 287 4.35 -10.34 2.91
N ARG A 288 4.39 -9.77 1.73
CA ARG A 288 5.57 -9.13 1.15
C ARG A 288 5.15 -7.85 0.44
N ASP A 289 6.08 -6.91 0.32
CA ASP A 289 5.83 -5.72 -0.46
C ASP A 289 5.83 -6.02 -1.96
N PRO A 290 4.99 -5.33 -2.75
CA PRO A 290 4.93 -5.48 -4.19
C PRO A 290 6.09 -4.72 -4.85
N PHE A 291 7.35 -5.16 -4.63
CA PHE A 291 8.51 -4.58 -5.28
C PHE A 291 8.33 -4.59 -6.79
N PHE A 292 8.58 -3.44 -7.41
CA PHE A 292 8.37 -3.29 -8.85
C PHE A 292 9.45 -4.03 -9.65
N HIS A 293 10.72 -3.90 -9.27
CA HIS A 293 11.83 -4.48 -10.00
C HIS A 293 11.95 -6.00 -9.78
N TYR A 294 12.15 -6.77 -10.85
CA TYR A 294 12.16 -8.25 -10.80
C TYR A 294 13.27 -8.82 -9.89
N ASP A 295 14.45 -8.20 -9.89
CA ASP A 295 15.55 -8.66 -9.03
C ASP A 295 15.28 -8.35 -7.56
N ASP A 296 14.64 -7.22 -7.24
CA ASP A 296 14.18 -6.91 -5.89
C ASP A 296 13.09 -7.87 -5.43
N MET A 297 12.22 -8.31 -6.33
CA MET A 297 11.20 -9.31 -6.03
C MET A 297 11.82 -10.67 -5.69
N LYS A 298 12.87 -11.08 -6.42
CA LYS A 298 13.57 -12.35 -6.18
C LYS A 298 14.38 -12.35 -4.88
N THR A 299 14.99 -11.23 -4.54
CA THR A 299 15.89 -11.09 -3.39
C THR A 299 15.18 -10.54 -2.16
N LYS A 300 14.72 -9.29 -2.19
CA LYS A 300 14.07 -8.62 -1.06
C LYS A 300 12.74 -9.25 -0.66
N GLY A 301 11.88 -9.56 -1.64
CA GLY A 301 10.59 -10.21 -1.38
C GLY A 301 10.73 -11.62 -0.79
N ALA A 302 11.74 -12.39 -1.24
CA ALA A 302 12.03 -13.70 -0.67
C ALA A 302 12.57 -13.59 0.76
N VAL A 303 13.46 -12.61 1.03
CA VAL A 303 14.00 -12.35 2.37
C VAL A 303 12.88 -11.93 3.33
N GLN A 304 11.96 -11.05 2.92
CA GLN A 304 10.82 -10.66 3.76
C GLN A 304 9.96 -11.85 4.18
N LEU A 305 9.68 -12.77 3.26
CA LEU A 305 8.88 -13.97 3.57
C LEU A 305 9.66 -14.98 4.43
N MET A 306 10.95 -15.18 4.16
CA MET A 306 11.79 -16.12 4.93
C MET A 306 12.04 -15.63 6.35
N ALA A 307 12.13 -14.31 6.54
CA ALA A 307 12.35 -13.68 7.83
C ALA A 307 11.03 -13.37 8.58
N ASP A 308 9.86 -13.75 8.04
CA ASP A 308 8.54 -13.35 8.53
C ASP A 308 8.48 -11.82 8.83
N ALA A 309 9.12 -11.02 7.95
CA ALA A 309 9.37 -9.60 8.19
C ALA A 309 8.12 -8.72 8.04
N LYS A 310 7.07 -9.23 7.42
CA LYS A 310 5.81 -8.51 7.24
C LYS A 310 4.61 -9.40 7.47
N TYR A 311 3.67 -8.92 8.29
CA TYR A 311 2.33 -9.49 8.41
C TYR A 311 1.30 -8.47 7.96
N GLU A 312 0.15 -8.94 7.48
CA GLU A 312 -1.00 -8.10 7.16
C GLU A 312 -2.26 -8.62 7.85
N LEU A 313 -3.05 -7.68 8.39
CA LEU A 313 -4.41 -7.93 8.82
C LEU A 313 -5.32 -7.68 7.62
N GLU A 314 -5.94 -8.74 7.14
CA GLU A 314 -6.88 -8.72 6.03
C GLU A 314 -8.33 -8.81 6.55
N PHE A 315 -9.15 -7.86 6.16
CA PHE A 315 -10.60 -7.97 6.24
C PHE A 315 -11.09 -8.86 5.10
N ILE A 316 -11.95 -9.82 5.43
CA ILE A 316 -12.61 -10.68 4.45
C ILE A 316 -14.05 -10.21 4.27
N SER A 317 -14.35 -9.70 3.09
CA SER A 317 -15.66 -9.23 2.71
C SER A 317 -16.71 -10.35 2.64
N ALA A 318 -17.99 -10.00 2.56
CA ALA A 318 -19.08 -10.98 2.47
C ALA A 318 -19.00 -11.86 1.20
N ASN A 319 -18.39 -11.34 0.12
CA ASN A 319 -18.15 -12.07 -1.13
C ASN A 319 -16.80 -12.80 -1.17
N GLY A 320 -16.07 -12.84 -0.05
CA GLY A 320 -14.81 -13.58 0.09
C GLY A 320 -13.56 -12.82 -0.34
N ASN A 321 -13.67 -11.56 -0.79
CA ASN A 321 -12.50 -10.76 -1.16
C ASN A 321 -11.72 -10.33 0.08
N ALA A 322 -10.40 -10.49 0.03
CA ALA A 322 -9.49 -10.05 1.08
C ALA A 322 -8.97 -8.62 0.79
N SER A 323 -8.96 -7.77 1.81
CA SER A 323 -8.41 -6.42 1.74
C SER A 323 -7.54 -6.15 2.96
N SER A 324 -6.25 -5.85 2.76
CA SER A 324 -5.34 -5.50 3.85
C SER A 324 -5.74 -4.15 4.44
N ILE A 325 -6.00 -4.11 5.75
CA ILE A 325 -6.39 -2.90 6.51
C ILE A 325 -5.33 -2.46 7.51
N ALA A 326 -4.39 -3.34 7.85
CA ALA A 326 -3.21 -3.01 8.63
C ALA A 326 -2.01 -3.87 8.22
N SER A 327 -0.79 -3.37 8.48
CA SER A 327 0.44 -4.13 8.28
C SER A 327 1.36 -4.03 9.51
N PHE A 328 2.11 -5.09 9.79
CA PHE A 328 3.03 -5.22 10.91
C PHE A 328 4.41 -5.56 10.36
N ASN A 329 5.30 -4.57 10.35
CA ASN A 329 6.56 -4.65 9.63
C ASN A 329 7.74 -4.71 10.62
N ASN A 330 8.69 -5.60 10.34
CA ASN A 330 10.02 -5.59 10.94
C ASN A 330 11.00 -5.13 9.84
N CYS A 331 11.52 -3.92 9.98
CA CYS A 331 12.44 -3.30 9.03
C CYS A 331 13.90 -3.69 9.30
N GLN A 332 14.13 -4.50 10.35
CA GLN A 332 15.47 -4.82 10.84
C GLN A 332 16.27 -3.52 11.11
N ASP A 333 17.54 -3.48 10.78
CA ASP A 333 18.41 -2.30 10.93
C ASP A 333 18.44 -1.39 9.68
N THR A 334 17.81 -1.83 8.58
CA THR A 334 17.95 -1.21 7.26
C THR A 334 17.61 0.29 7.23
N LEU A 335 16.55 0.73 7.91
CA LEU A 335 16.20 2.15 7.94
C LEU A 335 17.06 2.92 8.95
N CYS A 336 17.37 2.33 10.10
CA CYS A 336 18.25 2.95 11.07
C CYS A 336 19.68 3.13 10.51
N GLU A 337 20.19 2.20 9.71
CA GLU A 337 21.44 2.34 8.98
C GLU A 337 21.39 3.55 8.02
N LYS A 338 20.36 3.67 7.22
CA LYS A 338 20.20 4.76 6.24
C LYS A 338 20.05 6.14 6.87
N PHE A 339 19.48 6.23 8.07
CA PHE A 339 19.31 7.47 8.82
C PHE A 339 20.37 7.63 9.94
N GLU A 340 21.35 6.72 10.01
CA GLU A 340 22.46 6.76 10.96
C GLU A 340 22.00 6.79 12.43
N VAL A 341 20.93 6.06 12.76
CA VAL A 341 20.43 5.93 14.13
C VAL A 341 21.09 4.76 14.81
N THR A 342 21.91 5.04 15.85
CA THR A 342 22.72 4.06 16.56
C THR A 342 22.37 3.98 18.03
N ASN A 343 22.85 2.94 18.70
CA ASN A 343 22.89 2.84 20.17
C ASN A 343 24.23 3.40 20.74
N ASP A 344 24.38 3.37 22.05
CA ASP A 344 25.61 3.83 22.75
C ASP A 344 26.87 3.07 22.31
N GLU A 345 26.71 1.83 21.81
CA GLU A 345 27.80 1.00 21.29
C GLU A 345 28.11 1.28 19.82
N LYS A 346 27.49 2.28 19.21
CA LYS A 346 27.59 2.63 17.78
C LYS A 346 27.09 1.54 16.83
N SER A 347 26.25 0.63 17.29
CA SER A 347 25.54 -0.32 16.45
C SER A 347 24.21 0.28 16.01
N PHE A 348 23.79 0.02 14.74
CA PHE A 348 22.49 0.49 14.26
C PHE A 348 21.35 -0.19 15.01
N LEU A 349 20.33 0.58 15.35
CA LEU A 349 19.12 0.05 15.95
C LEU A 349 18.34 -0.78 14.94
N HIS A 350 17.59 -1.76 15.44
CA HIS A 350 16.49 -2.35 14.69
C HIS A 350 15.26 -1.45 14.75
N SER A 351 14.38 -1.59 13.77
CA SER A 351 13.13 -0.82 13.72
C SER A 351 11.99 -1.64 13.16
N GLY A 352 10.79 -1.17 13.41
CA GLY A 352 9.57 -1.70 12.85
C GLY A 352 8.46 -0.67 12.87
N CYS A 353 7.39 -0.96 12.15
CA CYS A 353 6.19 -0.15 12.22
C CYS A 353 4.93 -0.99 12.07
N VAL A 354 3.85 -0.49 12.67
CA VAL A 354 2.49 -0.96 12.41
C VAL A 354 1.73 0.18 11.74
N ALA A 355 1.18 -0.10 10.55
CA ALA A 355 0.48 0.90 9.76
C ALA A 355 -1.00 0.52 9.60
N PHE A 356 -1.88 1.51 9.78
CA PHE A 356 -3.34 1.36 9.70
C PHE A 356 -3.89 2.28 8.64
N GLY A 357 -4.52 1.72 7.61
CA GLY A 357 -5.29 2.49 6.63
C GLY A 357 -6.66 2.87 7.18
N ILE A 358 -6.82 4.08 7.72
CA ILE A 358 -8.07 4.52 8.36
C ILE A 358 -9.26 4.42 7.39
N ASP A 359 -9.06 4.81 6.14
CA ASP A 359 -10.06 4.69 5.07
C ASP A 359 -10.48 3.23 4.84
N ARG A 360 -9.55 2.30 4.93
CA ARG A 360 -9.82 0.86 4.75
C ARG A 360 -10.57 0.26 5.94
N TRP A 361 -10.24 0.69 7.17
CA TRP A 361 -11.01 0.33 8.36
C TRP A 361 -12.44 0.86 8.27
N ARG A 362 -12.62 2.14 7.83
CA ARG A 362 -13.94 2.70 7.55
C ARG A 362 -14.71 1.84 6.55
N ALA A 363 -14.07 1.47 5.42
CA ALA A 363 -14.68 0.66 4.38
C ALA A 363 -15.13 -0.71 4.91
N ALA A 364 -14.30 -1.38 5.71
CA ALA A 364 -14.62 -2.66 6.33
C ALA A 364 -15.81 -2.55 7.30
N LEU A 365 -15.87 -1.50 8.12
CA LEU A 365 -16.96 -1.24 9.04
C LEU A 365 -18.26 -0.87 8.30
N TYR A 366 -18.16 -0.11 7.21
CA TYR A 366 -19.34 0.18 6.37
C TYR A 366 -19.86 -1.07 5.68
N GLU A 367 -19.01 -1.94 5.19
CA GLU A 367 -19.44 -3.22 4.63
C GLU A 367 -20.13 -4.08 5.69
N GLN A 368 -19.64 -4.04 6.95
CA GLN A 368 -20.20 -4.84 8.03
C GLN A 368 -21.50 -4.26 8.61
N TYR A 369 -21.61 -2.95 8.77
CA TYR A 369 -22.68 -2.29 9.54
C TYR A 369 -23.48 -1.23 8.77
N GLY A 370 -23.02 -0.83 7.58
CA GLY A 370 -23.60 0.26 6.81
C GLY A 370 -23.24 1.65 7.31
N PRO A 371 -23.73 2.70 6.62
CA PRO A 371 -23.43 4.09 6.94
C PRO A 371 -24.19 4.64 8.15
N ASP A 372 -25.23 3.93 8.64
CA ASP A 372 -26.04 4.37 9.77
C ASP A 372 -25.30 4.11 11.09
N ASN A 373 -24.91 5.17 11.78
CA ASN A 373 -24.17 5.10 13.04
C ASN A 373 -24.93 4.35 14.17
N ARG A 374 -26.26 4.21 14.09
CA ARG A 374 -27.05 3.42 15.03
C ARG A 374 -26.68 1.95 15.05
N ASN A 375 -26.18 1.44 13.91
CA ASN A 375 -25.78 0.05 13.74
C ASN A 375 -24.32 -0.22 14.17
N TRP A 376 -23.53 0.83 14.43
CA TRP A 376 -22.12 0.65 14.75
C TRP A 376 -21.91 0.07 16.15
N PRO A 377 -20.82 -0.66 16.39
CA PRO A 377 -20.43 -1.08 17.74
C PRO A 377 -20.34 0.10 18.71
N GLU A 378 -20.74 -0.12 19.97
CA GLU A 378 -20.73 0.93 21.00
C GLU A 378 -19.38 1.63 21.17
N LYS A 379 -18.27 0.89 21.00
CA LYS A 379 -16.91 1.46 21.05
C LYS A 379 -16.68 2.59 20.01
N LEU A 380 -17.40 2.56 18.89
CA LEU A 380 -17.30 3.56 17.83
C LEU A 380 -18.32 4.70 17.97
N LYS A 381 -19.39 4.51 18.78
CA LYS A 381 -20.39 5.55 19.03
C LYS A 381 -19.94 6.54 20.11
N ASN A 382 -19.22 6.03 21.10
CA ASN A 382 -18.75 6.78 22.28
C ASN A 382 -17.30 7.25 22.16
N ALA A 383 -16.72 7.02 21.00
CA ALA A 383 -15.33 7.36 20.73
C ALA A 383 -15.21 8.78 20.16
#